data_a23b7702a7f5f939aff138448b731626
#
_entry.id   a23b7702a7f5f939aff138448b731626
#
_cell.length_a   1.000
_cell.length_b   1.000
_cell.length_c   1.000
_cell.angle_alpha   90.00
_cell.angle_beta   90.00
_cell.angle_gamma   90.00
#
_symmetry.space_group_name_H-M   'P 1'
#
loop_
_entity.id
_entity.type
_entity.pdbx_description
1 polymer ?
#
loop_
_entity_poly.entity_id
_entity_poly.type
_entity_poly.pdbx_seq_one_letter_code
_entity_poly.pdbx_strand_id
1 'polypeptide(L)'
;MRSYLSKKIVMQVTMALTLGFVSTGGGHALAADAESSAREHMLDETVVTATRTPNKELKTDANVTVITGKDIERRHYTDLKQALRDVPGVVVNQYAQAGYNNSDAVYINGSDDVVVLVDGVRQNYAGGKAGSIVSAMKDLGGIARIEVLHGSASTLYGSDAKGGVINIITKKTKGMKTTLGIGYGSYSRQQYSITNAGGENNWDWRIKYQKDKSGDFKDAHGDTTPSELDANSVSVHLGKQMSKASYLAFNLRSYKDSDRYQALYEKRRGQAPKDGEYDRVDGNLIWNVQIDDTTKNQMSIARSKYDYMAGGYGLTVWTTKFSNQFDKKLGDHLLTAGFDYTKDETDGTQLTNRGLFNRSFYLQDQWNILPELKLTAGIRHDNNSSFGSHNSPSVSLGYDIDPVTHAYASYSAYFLTPSPSNLYSTRYGNPNLKPESGNTKEVGIARDFGRGLSLTASYFKRHSKDRIGYNRGTGKYANVGDEDAHGWSLQLAKRVDSHLRARLGYTRTHVGATAQRQFNVDGYLPKDQWNIGVDYVNRAFDASLLARGIVGRPGPSDAIGKFFPTDNYWVVDLAMNYKVAEETKVYLKVNNIFNQFYAEHSNARISWWGAAEQWWTAPGRNFMIGVEQSF
;
A
#
# COMPACT_ATOMS: atom_id res chain seq x y z
N MET A 1 -24.92 17.64 -19.83
CA MET A 1 -23.63 17.70 -20.54
C MET A 1 -22.53 16.85 -19.86
N ARG A 2 -22.46 16.76 -18.52
CA ARG A 2 -21.46 15.97 -17.76
C ARG A 2 -21.58 14.44 -17.95
N SER A 3 -22.79 13.87 -18.07
CA SER A 3 -22.98 12.43 -18.30
C SER A 3 -22.54 11.93 -19.68
N TYR A 4 -22.42 12.84 -20.65
CA TYR A 4 -22.07 12.52 -22.04
C TYR A 4 -20.55 12.33 -22.23
N LEU A 5 -19.74 13.06 -21.45
CA LEU A 5 -18.27 12.93 -21.49
C LEU A 5 -17.78 11.61 -20.87
N SER A 6 -18.39 11.17 -19.74
CA SER A 6 -18.00 9.89 -19.12
C SER A 6 -18.30 8.70 -20.04
N LYS A 7 -19.44 8.72 -20.75
CA LYS A 7 -19.78 7.69 -21.75
C LYS A 7 -18.83 7.68 -22.94
N LYS A 8 -18.34 8.87 -23.37
CA LYS A 8 -17.42 8.99 -24.50
C LYS A 8 -16.01 8.45 -24.19
N ILE A 9 -15.52 8.65 -22.95
CA ILE A 9 -14.23 8.12 -22.50
C ILE A 9 -14.30 6.60 -22.35
N VAL A 10 -15.34 6.07 -21.75
CA VAL A 10 -15.57 4.62 -21.66
C VAL A 10 -15.65 3.98 -23.05
N MET A 11 -16.33 4.62 -23.98
CA MET A 11 -16.47 4.16 -25.36
C MET A 11 -15.14 4.25 -26.15
N GLN A 12 -14.30 5.27 -25.89
CA GLN A 12 -13.00 5.40 -26.53
C GLN A 12 -11.95 4.40 -25.98
N VAL A 13 -11.97 4.12 -24.66
CA VAL A 13 -11.12 3.10 -24.04
C VAL A 13 -11.57 1.69 -24.50
N THR A 14 -12.87 1.45 -24.60
CA THR A 14 -13.42 0.19 -25.13
C THR A 14 -13.08 0.03 -26.62
N MET A 15 -13.11 1.09 -27.41
CA MET A 15 -12.78 1.07 -28.84
C MET A 15 -11.27 0.88 -29.09
N ALA A 16 -10.39 1.41 -28.24
CA ALA A 16 -8.95 1.17 -28.30
C ALA A 16 -8.60 -0.29 -27.94
N LEU A 17 -9.34 -0.89 -27.02
CA LEU A 17 -9.20 -2.30 -26.63
C LEU A 17 -9.77 -3.27 -27.70
N THR A 18 -10.84 -2.88 -28.41
CA THR A 18 -11.44 -3.71 -29.47
C THR A 18 -10.69 -3.63 -30.80
N LEU A 19 -10.03 -2.52 -31.13
CA LEU A 19 -9.23 -2.37 -32.34
C LEU A 19 -7.88 -3.12 -32.30
N GLY A 20 -7.39 -3.49 -31.11
CA GLY A 20 -6.18 -4.32 -30.92
C GLY A 20 -6.42 -5.83 -31.11
N PHE A 21 -7.68 -6.28 -31.25
CA PHE A 21 -8.02 -7.71 -31.34
C PHE A 21 -8.32 -8.21 -32.77
N VAL A 22 -8.30 -7.34 -33.78
CA VAL A 22 -8.58 -7.75 -35.16
C VAL A 22 -7.33 -7.57 -36.02
N SER A 23 -6.89 -8.69 -36.55
CA SER A 23 -5.88 -8.94 -37.59
C SER A 23 -4.40 -8.87 -37.21
N THR A 24 -3.80 -10.02 -37.24
CA THR A 24 -2.76 -10.37 -38.24
C THR A 24 -2.59 -11.89 -38.22
N GLY A 25 -3.24 -12.55 -39.16
CA GLY A 25 -2.79 -13.84 -39.65
C GLY A 25 -1.64 -13.58 -40.59
N GLY A 26 -0.46 -14.07 -40.26
CA GLY A 26 0.72 -14.01 -41.12
C GLY A 26 1.87 -14.74 -40.41
N GLY A 27 1.98 -16.05 -40.66
CA GLY A 27 3.05 -16.85 -40.11
C GLY A 27 4.40 -16.51 -40.72
N HIS A 28 5.44 -16.53 -39.90
CA HIS A 28 6.75 -17.02 -40.27
C HIS A 28 7.46 -17.58 -39.04
N ALA A 29 7.99 -18.77 -39.21
CA ALA A 29 8.71 -19.55 -38.24
C ALA A 29 10.04 -18.90 -37.83
N LEU A 30 10.15 -18.57 -36.53
CA LEU A 30 11.38 -18.53 -35.76
C LEU A 30 11.00 -18.99 -34.33
N ALA A 31 10.81 -20.28 -34.17
CA ALA A 31 10.17 -20.83 -33.00
C ALA A 31 10.99 -21.94 -32.35
N ALA A 32 12.21 -21.69 -31.91
CA ALA A 32 12.93 -22.68 -31.10
C ALA A 32 13.38 -22.17 -29.73
N ASP A 33 13.61 -20.84 -29.56
CA ASP A 33 14.04 -20.28 -28.26
C ASP A 33 12.91 -19.59 -27.46
N ALA A 34 11.73 -19.46 -28.05
CA ALA A 34 10.57 -18.83 -27.41
C ALA A 34 9.73 -19.79 -26.54
N GLU A 35 9.85 -21.11 -26.73
CA GLU A 35 9.02 -22.08 -26.02
C GLU A 35 9.44 -22.31 -24.56
N SER A 36 10.68 -22.08 -24.18
CA SER A 36 11.10 -22.25 -22.78
C SER A 36 10.69 -21.07 -21.88
N SER A 37 10.52 -19.87 -22.46
CA SER A 37 10.02 -18.69 -21.71
C SER A 37 8.50 -18.57 -21.70
N ALA A 38 7.79 -19.35 -22.51
CA ALA A 38 6.33 -19.32 -22.62
C ALA A 38 5.59 -20.05 -21.49
N ARG A 39 6.31 -20.72 -20.59
CA ARG A 39 5.73 -21.49 -19.46
C ARG A 39 5.78 -20.78 -18.10
N GLU A 40 6.16 -19.51 -18.04
CA GLU A 40 5.98 -18.74 -16.80
C GLU A 40 4.47 -18.57 -16.53
N HIS A 41 3.96 -19.25 -15.53
CA HIS A 41 2.60 -19.06 -15.03
C HIS A 41 2.45 -17.65 -14.48
N MET A 42 1.30 -17.01 -14.73
CA MET A 42 1.04 -15.62 -14.31
C MET A 42 0.93 -15.45 -12.77
N LEU A 43 0.76 -16.56 -12.03
CA LEU A 43 0.63 -16.61 -10.57
C LEU A 43 1.77 -17.43 -9.92
N ASP A 44 2.98 -17.39 -10.48
CA ASP A 44 4.14 -18.18 -10.01
C ASP A 44 5.03 -17.41 -9.01
N GLU A 45 4.67 -16.17 -8.68
CA GLU A 45 5.43 -15.37 -7.70
C GLU A 45 5.38 -16.02 -6.32
N THR A 46 6.50 -15.92 -5.60
CA THR A 46 6.55 -16.37 -4.21
C THR A 46 6.11 -15.24 -3.30
N VAL A 47 5.09 -15.47 -2.48
CA VAL A 47 4.57 -14.53 -1.48
C VAL A 47 4.86 -15.03 -0.07
N VAL A 48 5.10 -14.12 0.86
CA VAL A 48 5.38 -14.42 2.27
C VAL A 48 4.39 -13.77 3.24
N THR A 49 3.66 -12.75 2.80
CA THR A 49 2.86 -11.90 3.70
C THR A 49 1.66 -12.63 4.30
N ALA A 50 1.06 -13.56 3.58
CA ALA A 50 -0.13 -14.26 4.07
C ALA A 50 0.13 -15.15 5.31
N THR A 51 1.32 -15.78 5.39
CA THR A 51 1.65 -16.78 6.42
C THR A 51 2.96 -16.51 7.14
N ARG A 52 3.67 -15.40 6.85
CA ARG A 52 5.06 -15.10 7.23
C ARG A 52 6.08 -16.16 6.74
N THR A 53 5.65 -17.09 5.89
CA THR A 53 6.48 -18.13 5.28
C THR A 53 6.27 -18.15 3.77
N PRO A 54 7.27 -18.58 2.96
CA PRO A 54 7.15 -18.57 1.51
C PRO A 54 6.06 -19.53 1.00
N ASN A 55 5.15 -19.03 0.19
CA ASN A 55 4.13 -19.78 -0.54
C ASN A 55 4.09 -19.32 -2.00
N LYS A 56 3.59 -20.19 -2.90
CA LYS A 56 3.26 -19.75 -4.27
C LYS A 56 2.01 -18.88 -4.24
N GLU A 57 1.97 -17.81 -5.05
CA GLU A 57 0.82 -16.91 -5.15
C GLU A 57 -0.47 -17.68 -5.46
N LEU A 58 -0.44 -18.59 -6.45
CA LEU A 58 -1.59 -19.44 -6.83
C LEU A 58 -2.14 -20.28 -5.66
N LYS A 59 -1.27 -20.74 -4.73
CA LYS A 59 -1.62 -21.65 -3.62
C LYS A 59 -1.71 -20.96 -2.27
N THR A 60 -2.03 -19.67 -2.29
CA THR A 60 -2.14 -18.85 -1.08
C THR A 60 -3.59 -18.79 -0.63
N ASP A 61 -3.87 -19.14 0.63
CA ASP A 61 -5.21 -19.15 1.24
C ASP A 61 -5.66 -17.74 1.67
N ALA A 62 -5.38 -16.75 0.84
CA ALA A 62 -5.72 -15.34 1.05
C ALA A 62 -5.66 -14.57 -0.28
N ASN A 63 -6.35 -13.44 -0.35
CA ASN A 63 -6.23 -12.51 -1.47
C ASN A 63 -4.95 -11.68 -1.33
N VAL A 64 -3.95 -11.98 -2.15
CA VAL A 64 -2.66 -11.24 -2.20
C VAL A 64 -2.47 -10.69 -3.60
N THR A 65 -2.11 -9.42 -3.70
CA THR A 65 -1.70 -8.78 -4.97
C THR A 65 -0.21 -8.48 -4.93
N VAL A 66 0.51 -8.85 -5.97
CA VAL A 66 1.95 -8.62 -6.11
C VAL A 66 2.23 -7.55 -7.16
N ILE A 67 3.04 -6.54 -6.79
CA ILE A 67 3.64 -5.58 -7.72
C ILE A 67 5.13 -5.91 -7.79
N THR A 68 5.61 -6.34 -8.93
CA THR A 68 7.02 -6.72 -9.08
C THR A 68 7.93 -5.49 -9.21
N GLY A 69 9.23 -5.66 -8.90
CA GLY A 69 10.22 -4.60 -9.13
C GLY A 69 10.32 -4.20 -10.60
N LYS A 70 10.08 -5.14 -11.53
CA LYS A 70 10.00 -4.86 -12.96
C LYS A 70 8.81 -3.96 -13.32
N ASP A 71 7.66 -4.16 -12.67
CA ASP A 71 6.49 -3.29 -12.84
C ASP A 71 6.76 -1.88 -12.30
N ILE A 72 7.44 -1.78 -11.15
CA ILE A 72 7.84 -0.50 -10.56
C ILE A 72 8.78 0.26 -11.49
N GLU A 73 9.79 -0.40 -12.02
CA GLU A 73 10.76 0.19 -12.96
C GLU A 73 10.10 0.61 -14.29
N ARG A 74 9.22 -0.23 -14.85
CA ARG A 74 8.51 0.03 -16.11
C ARG A 74 7.56 1.21 -16.02
N ARG A 75 6.78 1.27 -14.95
CA ARG A 75 5.76 2.32 -14.76
C ARG A 75 6.34 3.61 -14.20
N HIS A 76 7.60 3.57 -13.85
CA HIS A 76 8.36 4.71 -13.35
C HIS A 76 7.60 5.48 -12.26
N TYR A 77 7.13 4.75 -11.24
CA TYR A 77 6.47 5.38 -10.10
C TYR A 77 7.42 6.32 -9.38
N THR A 78 6.93 7.49 -9.01
CA THR A 78 7.72 8.50 -8.31
C THR A 78 7.62 8.38 -6.80
N ASP A 79 6.59 7.68 -6.33
CA ASP A 79 6.38 7.34 -4.93
C ASP A 79 5.58 6.03 -4.80
N LEU A 80 5.57 5.47 -3.59
CA LEU A 80 4.91 4.21 -3.32
C LEU A 80 3.38 4.32 -3.36
N LYS A 81 2.81 5.51 -3.09
CA LYS A 81 1.36 5.75 -3.19
C LYS A 81 0.85 5.54 -4.61
N GLN A 82 1.65 5.93 -5.62
CA GLN A 82 1.28 5.69 -7.02
C GLN A 82 1.22 4.20 -7.35
N ALA A 83 2.19 3.41 -6.87
CA ALA A 83 2.16 1.96 -7.07
C ALA A 83 0.93 1.32 -6.40
N LEU A 84 0.58 1.76 -5.20
CA LEU A 84 -0.58 1.24 -4.46
C LEU A 84 -1.93 1.61 -5.09
N ARG A 85 -2.03 2.75 -5.80
CA ARG A 85 -3.24 3.11 -6.54
C ARG A 85 -3.59 2.15 -7.67
N ASP A 86 -2.61 1.42 -8.17
CA ASP A 86 -2.80 0.46 -9.26
C ASP A 86 -3.17 -0.94 -8.76
N VAL A 87 -3.28 -1.12 -7.44
CA VAL A 87 -3.73 -2.36 -6.79
C VAL A 87 -5.25 -2.36 -6.69
N PRO A 88 -5.96 -3.35 -7.25
CA PRO A 88 -7.40 -3.48 -7.08
C PRO A 88 -7.77 -3.58 -5.59
N GLY A 89 -8.81 -2.86 -5.15
CA GLY A 89 -9.25 -2.83 -3.76
C GLY A 89 -8.42 -1.95 -2.83
N VAL A 90 -7.41 -1.27 -3.35
CA VAL A 90 -6.64 -0.26 -2.62
C VAL A 90 -7.07 1.14 -3.04
N VAL A 91 -7.50 1.95 -2.09
CA VAL A 91 -7.85 3.36 -2.32
C VAL A 91 -6.84 4.22 -1.58
N VAL A 92 -6.23 5.15 -2.30
CA VAL A 92 -5.29 6.12 -1.72
C VAL A 92 -5.94 7.49 -1.68
N ASN A 93 -6.08 8.07 -0.49
CA ASN A 93 -6.53 9.42 -0.27
C ASN A 93 -5.35 10.30 0.13
N GLN A 94 -5.07 11.34 -0.65
CA GLN A 94 -4.01 12.31 -0.37
C GLN A 94 -4.58 13.67 -0.02
N TYR A 95 -4.02 14.27 1.02
CA TYR A 95 -4.28 15.65 1.42
C TYR A 95 -3.18 16.59 0.91
N ALA A 96 -1.94 16.10 0.86
CA ALA A 96 -0.83 16.80 0.21
C ALA A 96 -0.40 16.02 -1.04
N GLN A 97 -0.47 16.65 -2.21
CA GLN A 97 -0.18 15.97 -3.48
C GLN A 97 1.32 15.75 -3.70
N ALA A 98 2.17 16.52 -3.07
CA ALA A 98 3.62 16.45 -3.25
C ALA A 98 4.33 15.84 -2.05
N GLY A 99 4.12 16.33 -0.83
CA GLY A 99 4.86 15.97 0.36
C GLY A 99 4.21 14.91 1.24
N TYR A 100 4.61 14.93 2.49
CA TYR A 100 4.03 14.15 3.55
C TYR A 100 2.78 14.84 4.11
N ASN A 101 1.77 14.08 4.43
CA ASN A 101 0.67 14.55 5.26
C ASN A 101 0.24 13.46 6.25
N ASN A 102 0.09 13.85 7.52
CA ASN A 102 -0.31 12.94 8.59
C ASN A 102 -1.70 12.30 8.37
N SER A 103 -2.53 12.95 7.54
CA SER A 103 -3.86 12.47 7.21
C SER A 103 -3.93 11.62 5.93
N ASP A 104 -2.82 11.48 5.18
CA ASP A 104 -2.79 10.61 4.01
C ASP A 104 -3.11 9.17 4.42
N ALA A 105 -4.02 8.54 3.70
CA ALA A 105 -4.51 7.21 4.03
C ALA A 105 -4.46 6.27 2.84
N VAL A 106 -4.18 4.99 3.13
CA VAL A 106 -4.34 3.87 2.21
C VAL A 106 -5.39 2.96 2.80
N TYR A 107 -6.48 2.78 2.08
CA TYR A 107 -7.57 1.89 2.45
C TYR A 107 -7.41 0.56 1.72
N ILE A 108 -7.54 -0.53 2.44
CA ILE A 108 -7.67 -1.89 1.89
C ILE A 108 -8.98 -2.46 2.41
N ASN A 109 -9.83 -2.98 1.52
CA ASN A 109 -11.14 -3.52 1.89
C ASN A 109 -11.97 -2.55 2.77
N GLY A 110 -11.86 -1.25 2.49
CA GLY A 110 -12.61 -0.21 3.18
C GLY A 110 -12.09 0.15 4.59
N SER A 111 -10.85 -0.24 4.96
CA SER A 111 -10.21 0.17 6.22
C SER A 111 -8.84 0.79 5.96
N ASP A 112 -8.54 1.88 6.66
CA ASP A 112 -7.22 2.54 6.68
C ASP A 112 -6.30 2.02 7.80
N ASP A 113 -6.77 1.05 8.59
CA ASP A 113 -5.98 0.34 9.56
C ASP A 113 -5.21 -0.78 8.85
N VAL A 114 -4.06 -0.40 8.31
CA VAL A 114 -3.20 -1.22 7.45
C VAL A 114 -1.79 -1.26 8.01
N VAL A 115 -1.22 -2.45 8.13
CA VAL A 115 0.17 -2.64 8.54
C VAL A 115 1.09 -2.47 7.33
N VAL A 116 2.18 -1.73 7.52
CA VAL A 116 3.26 -1.59 6.54
C VAL A 116 4.51 -2.28 7.07
N LEU A 117 5.07 -3.17 6.28
CA LEU A 117 6.31 -3.90 6.58
C LEU A 117 7.38 -3.57 5.54
N VAL A 118 8.65 -3.66 5.95
CA VAL A 118 9.80 -3.75 5.04
C VAL A 118 10.64 -4.94 5.48
N ASP A 119 10.79 -5.92 4.61
CA ASP A 119 11.44 -7.20 4.88
C ASP A 119 10.90 -7.87 6.16
N GLY A 120 9.57 -7.79 6.37
CA GLY A 120 8.88 -8.32 7.55
C GLY A 120 8.95 -7.42 8.79
N VAL A 121 9.75 -6.36 8.81
CA VAL A 121 9.86 -5.42 9.94
C VAL A 121 8.77 -4.36 9.84
N ARG A 122 7.89 -4.32 10.85
CA ARG A 122 6.77 -3.37 10.92
C ARG A 122 7.23 -1.92 10.99
N GLN A 123 6.66 -1.06 10.15
CA GLN A 123 6.97 0.36 10.03
C GLN A 123 5.97 1.27 10.77
N ASN A 124 4.77 0.77 11.12
CA ASN A 124 3.77 1.55 11.84
C ASN A 124 4.30 1.98 13.21
N TYR A 125 3.96 3.19 13.59
CA TYR A 125 4.07 3.76 14.93
C TYR A 125 2.66 4.01 15.49
N ALA A 126 2.53 4.26 16.78
CA ALA A 126 1.22 4.42 17.41
C ALA A 126 0.42 5.58 16.81
N GLY A 127 -0.70 5.28 16.18
CA GLY A 127 -1.58 6.23 15.49
C GLY A 127 -1.13 6.63 14.08
N GLY A 128 -0.02 6.08 13.57
CA GLY A 128 0.45 6.35 12.21
C GLY A 128 -0.35 5.58 11.15
N LYS A 129 -0.81 6.28 10.12
CA LYS A 129 -1.55 5.70 8.98
C LYS A 129 -0.60 5.19 7.89
N ALA A 130 -1.00 4.13 7.19
CA ALA A 130 -0.19 3.53 6.12
C ALA A 130 0.16 4.55 5.01
N GLY A 131 -0.76 5.43 4.65
CA GLY A 131 -0.55 6.45 3.61
C GLY A 131 0.61 7.39 3.93
N SER A 132 0.69 7.85 5.18
CA SER A 132 1.78 8.70 5.64
C SER A 132 3.12 7.94 5.73
N ILE A 133 3.09 6.67 6.14
CA ILE A 133 4.29 5.83 6.25
C ILE A 133 4.92 5.59 4.89
N VAL A 134 4.12 5.21 3.88
CA VAL A 134 4.63 4.94 2.53
C VAL A 134 5.09 6.20 1.79
N SER A 135 4.61 7.39 2.18
CA SER A 135 5.07 8.68 1.63
C SER A 135 6.57 8.92 1.86
N ALA A 136 7.12 8.44 2.97
CA ALA A 136 8.54 8.56 3.32
C ALA A 136 9.45 7.54 2.59
N MET A 137 8.88 6.60 1.82
CA MET A 137 9.63 5.53 1.15
C MET A 137 9.94 5.90 -0.30
N LYS A 138 11.13 6.44 -0.55
CA LYS A 138 11.56 6.97 -1.87
C LYS A 138 12.52 6.06 -2.64
N ASP A 139 13.09 5.01 -2.05
CA ASP A 139 13.96 4.06 -2.77
C ASP A 139 13.15 2.96 -3.45
N LEU A 140 12.41 3.31 -4.49
CA LEU A 140 11.61 2.36 -5.26
C LEU A 140 12.46 1.38 -6.07
N GLY A 141 13.63 1.82 -6.55
CA GLY A 141 14.56 0.95 -7.29
C GLY A 141 15.18 -0.17 -6.44
N GLY A 142 15.17 -0.04 -5.11
CA GLY A 142 15.59 -1.07 -4.16
C GLY A 142 14.53 -2.14 -3.86
N ILE A 143 13.33 -2.02 -4.42
CA ILE A 143 12.23 -2.93 -4.17
C ILE A 143 12.26 -4.11 -5.15
N ALA A 144 12.27 -5.34 -4.63
CA ALA A 144 12.11 -6.56 -5.42
C ALA A 144 10.63 -6.78 -5.79
N ARG A 145 9.73 -6.61 -4.81
CA ARG A 145 8.28 -6.64 -4.98
C ARG A 145 7.56 -6.01 -3.78
N ILE A 146 6.31 -5.65 -4.00
CA ILE A 146 5.37 -5.23 -2.97
C ILE A 146 4.27 -6.27 -2.92
N GLU A 147 4.02 -6.85 -1.76
CA GLU A 147 2.91 -7.76 -1.50
C GLU A 147 1.82 -7.01 -0.74
N VAL A 148 0.61 -6.99 -1.27
CA VAL A 148 -0.57 -6.41 -0.63
C VAL A 148 -1.51 -7.53 -0.26
N LEU A 149 -1.57 -7.85 1.03
CA LEU A 149 -2.51 -8.80 1.60
C LEU A 149 -3.80 -8.07 1.93
N HIS A 150 -4.90 -8.52 1.36
CA HIS A 150 -6.23 -8.00 1.63
C HIS A 150 -6.89 -8.77 2.78
N GLY A 151 -7.61 -8.05 3.64
CA GLY A 151 -8.30 -8.64 4.79
C GLY A 151 -7.47 -8.69 6.07
N SER A 152 -8.11 -9.12 7.16
CA SER A 152 -7.53 -9.05 8.49
C SER A 152 -6.41 -10.05 8.71
N ALA A 153 -5.30 -9.61 9.30
CA ALA A 153 -4.11 -10.41 9.54
C ALA A 153 -3.52 -10.22 10.96
N SER A 154 -4.38 -9.90 11.94
CA SER A 154 -3.91 -9.60 13.31
C SER A 154 -3.27 -10.76 14.03
N THR A 155 -3.59 -12.00 13.68
CA THR A 155 -2.94 -13.21 14.23
C THR A 155 -1.43 -13.19 14.02
N LEU A 156 -0.95 -12.73 12.89
CA LEU A 156 0.48 -12.64 12.62
C LEU A 156 1.05 -11.24 12.89
N TYR A 157 0.30 -10.18 12.62
CA TYR A 157 0.83 -8.81 12.58
C TYR A 157 0.31 -7.91 13.71
N GLY A 158 -0.61 -8.42 14.56
CA GLY A 158 -1.14 -7.69 15.71
C GLY A 158 -2.14 -6.58 15.32
N SER A 159 -2.24 -5.57 16.19
CA SER A 159 -3.09 -4.39 15.97
C SER A 159 -2.80 -3.70 14.63
N ASP A 160 -3.78 -2.97 14.10
CA ASP A 160 -3.75 -2.20 12.84
C ASP A 160 -3.79 -3.05 11.55
N ALA A 161 -3.86 -4.39 11.64
CA ALA A 161 -4.02 -5.27 10.48
C ALA A 161 -5.51 -5.61 10.20
N LYS A 162 -6.43 -4.66 10.36
CA LYS A 162 -7.88 -4.79 10.09
C LYS A 162 -8.16 -4.84 8.58
N GLY A 163 -7.59 -3.91 7.83
CA GLY A 163 -7.78 -3.79 6.38
C GLY A 163 -6.87 -4.74 5.61
N GLY A 164 -5.64 -4.88 6.07
CA GLY A 164 -4.63 -5.69 5.38
C GLY A 164 -3.20 -5.36 5.77
N VAL A 165 -2.27 -5.87 4.96
CA VAL A 165 -0.82 -5.68 5.15
C VAL A 165 -0.18 -5.32 3.82
N ILE A 166 0.69 -4.32 3.82
CA ILE A 166 1.58 -3.97 2.71
C ILE A 166 2.98 -4.37 3.11
N ASN A 167 3.58 -5.34 2.43
CA ASN A 167 4.94 -5.79 2.71
C ASN A 167 5.86 -5.47 1.52
N ILE A 168 6.87 -4.68 1.77
CA ILE A 168 7.86 -4.24 0.80
C ILE A 168 9.08 -5.13 0.96
N ILE A 169 9.37 -5.93 -0.05
CA ILE A 169 10.51 -6.84 -0.08
C ILE A 169 11.64 -6.17 -0.86
N THR A 170 12.81 -6.04 -0.25
CA THR A 170 13.98 -5.39 -0.87
C THR A 170 14.78 -6.34 -1.75
N LYS A 171 15.51 -5.78 -2.73
CA LYS A 171 16.39 -6.53 -3.63
C LYS A 171 17.70 -6.87 -2.93
N LYS A 172 18.20 -8.09 -3.12
CA LYS A 172 19.62 -8.41 -2.95
C LYS A 172 20.36 -8.08 -4.25
N THR A 173 21.49 -7.41 -4.12
CA THR A 173 22.26 -6.95 -5.28
C THR A 173 23.50 -7.83 -5.49
N LYS A 174 23.94 -8.00 -6.73
CA LYS A 174 25.19 -8.68 -7.12
C LYS A 174 25.99 -7.76 -8.01
N GLY A 175 27.32 -7.98 -8.06
CA GLY A 175 28.23 -7.10 -8.79
C GLY A 175 28.31 -5.71 -8.11
N MET A 176 28.73 -4.69 -8.85
CA MET A 176 28.74 -3.30 -8.38
C MET A 176 28.18 -2.40 -9.48
N LYS A 177 27.28 -1.50 -9.11
CA LYS A 177 26.67 -0.56 -10.04
C LYS A 177 26.38 0.77 -9.35
N THR A 178 26.81 1.86 -9.96
CA THR A 178 26.42 3.22 -9.58
C THR A 178 25.44 3.76 -10.61
N THR A 179 24.31 4.31 -10.17
CA THR A 179 23.31 4.90 -11.05
C THR A 179 23.03 6.33 -10.62
N LEU A 180 23.15 7.25 -11.58
CA LEU A 180 22.72 8.66 -11.43
C LEU A 180 21.38 8.82 -12.12
N GLY A 181 20.43 9.49 -11.46
CA GLY A 181 19.12 9.80 -12.00
C GLY A 181 18.83 11.30 -11.92
N ILE A 182 18.35 11.87 -13.02
CA ILE A 182 17.90 13.26 -13.10
C ILE A 182 16.54 13.26 -13.79
N GLY A 183 15.56 13.93 -13.18
CA GLY A 183 14.22 14.11 -13.72
C GLY A 183 13.74 15.55 -13.60
N TYR A 184 13.00 15.99 -14.60
CA TYR A 184 12.34 17.31 -14.63
C TYR A 184 10.91 17.16 -15.14
N GLY A 185 9.98 17.93 -14.59
CA GLY A 185 8.56 17.83 -14.96
C GLY A 185 7.75 19.08 -14.75
N SER A 186 6.45 18.95 -14.98
CA SER A 186 5.46 19.98 -14.73
C SER A 186 5.53 20.50 -13.29
N TYR A 187 5.16 21.74 -13.07
CA TYR A 187 5.11 22.37 -11.75
C TYR A 187 6.50 22.49 -11.09
N SER A 188 7.52 22.79 -11.92
CA SER A 188 8.92 22.92 -11.49
C SER A 188 9.44 21.68 -10.77
N ARG A 189 8.84 20.51 -11.07
CA ARG A 189 9.26 19.26 -10.44
C ARG A 189 10.69 18.90 -10.87
N GLN A 190 11.52 18.59 -9.89
CA GLN A 190 12.90 18.18 -10.05
C GLN A 190 13.16 16.98 -9.16
N GLN A 191 13.87 15.99 -9.70
CA GLN A 191 14.32 14.83 -8.95
C GLN A 191 15.78 14.54 -9.29
N TYR A 192 16.59 14.38 -8.26
CA TYR A 192 17.99 14.00 -8.39
C TYR A 192 18.25 12.80 -7.52
N SER A 193 18.95 11.80 -8.04
CA SER A 193 19.30 10.62 -7.24
C SER A 193 20.68 10.08 -7.59
N ILE A 194 21.34 9.55 -6.59
CA ILE A 194 22.52 8.71 -6.74
C ILE A 194 22.29 7.42 -5.96
N THR A 195 22.55 6.30 -6.62
CA THR A 195 22.49 4.97 -6.02
C THR A 195 23.79 4.25 -6.30
N ASN A 196 24.42 3.72 -5.23
CA ASN A 196 25.46 2.71 -5.36
C ASN A 196 24.95 1.42 -4.75
N ALA A 197 24.99 0.33 -5.51
CA ALA A 197 24.50 -0.96 -5.07
C ALA A 197 25.43 -2.06 -5.58
N GLY A 198 25.63 -3.10 -4.77
CA GLY A 198 26.52 -4.18 -5.15
C GLY A 198 26.44 -5.39 -4.25
N GLY A 199 27.23 -6.41 -4.60
CA GLY A 199 27.40 -7.61 -3.79
C GLY A 199 28.70 -8.30 -4.14
N GLU A 200 29.58 -8.44 -3.13
CA GLU A 200 30.91 -9.05 -3.25
C GLU A 200 31.35 -9.61 -1.90
N ASN A 201 32.14 -10.71 -1.92
CA ASN A 201 32.75 -11.31 -0.72
C ASN A 201 31.73 -11.58 0.41
N ASN A 202 30.56 -12.11 0.08
CA ASN A 202 29.44 -12.36 1.00
C ASN A 202 28.78 -11.09 1.58
N TRP A 203 29.13 -9.92 1.08
CA TRP A 203 28.42 -8.69 1.36
C TRP A 203 27.45 -8.36 0.23
N ASP A 204 26.34 -7.71 0.56
CA ASP A 204 25.51 -6.99 -0.37
C ASP A 204 25.18 -5.62 0.24
N TRP A 205 25.08 -4.61 -0.62
CA TRP A 205 24.81 -3.26 -0.17
C TRP A 205 23.97 -2.49 -1.19
N ARG A 206 23.25 -1.51 -0.67
CA ARG A 206 22.59 -0.49 -1.48
C ARG A 206 22.53 0.81 -0.67
N ILE A 207 23.10 1.86 -1.23
CA ILE A 207 23.12 3.20 -0.67
C ILE A 207 22.49 4.12 -1.70
N LYS A 208 21.44 4.85 -1.32
CA LYS A 208 20.77 5.82 -2.19
C LYS A 208 20.58 7.13 -1.47
N TYR A 209 20.86 8.22 -2.16
CA TYR A 209 20.39 9.56 -1.85
C TYR A 209 19.44 10.04 -2.93
N GLN A 210 18.35 10.72 -2.55
CA GLN A 210 17.41 11.32 -3.49
C GLN A 210 16.95 12.68 -2.95
N LYS A 211 16.90 13.66 -3.85
CA LYS A 211 16.34 14.99 -3.67
C LYS A 211 15.13 15.15 -4.57
N ASP A 212 13.98 15.55 -3.99
CA ASP A 212 12.76 15.87 -4.69
C ASP A 212 12.36 17.32 -4.41
N LYS A 213 12.01 18.07 -5.46
CA LYS A 213 11.44 19.41 -5.37
C LYS A 213 10.23 19.53 -6.28
N SER A 214 9.22 20.28 -5.86
CA SER A 214 8.12 20.70 -6.73
C SER A 214 7.52 22.01 -6.24
N GLY A 215 6.90 22.75 -7.15
CA GLY A 215 6.09 23.94 -6.84
C GLY A 215 4.60 23.61 -6.81
N ASP A 216 3.79 24.67 -6.75
CA ASP A 216 2.34 24.59 -6.81
C ASP A 216 1.88 23.94 -8.12
N PHE A 217 0.83 23.14 -8.04
CA PHE A 217 0.25 22.55 -9.24
C PHE A 217 -1.02 23.30 -9.71
N LYS A 218 -1.38 23.06 -10.97
CA LYS A 218 -2.68 23.42 -11.52
C LYS A 218 -3.54 22.17 -11.65
N ASP A 219 -4.78 22.26 -11.21
CA ASP A 219 -5.76 21.22 -11.48
C ASP A 219 -6.24 21.27 -12.95
N ALA A 220 -7.16 20.38 -13.32
CA ALA A 220 -7.65 20.32 -14.70
C ALA A 220 -8.54 21.50 -15.10
N HIS A 221 -9.01 22.29 -14.16
CA HIS A 221 -9.72 23.56 -14.43
C HIS A 221 -8.75 24.75 -14.59
N GLY A 222 -7.46 24.55 -14.30
CA GLY A 222 -6.42 25.58 -14.34
C GLY A 222 -6.24 26.33 -13.03
N ASP A 223 -6.96 25.95 -11.98
CA ASP A 223 -6.86 26.55 -10.65
C ASP A 223 -5.54 26.12 -10.00
N THR A 224 -4.80 27.09 -9.45
CA THR A 224 -3.54 26.82 -8.76
C THR A 224 -3.79 26.33 -7.35
N THR A 225 -3.19 25.21 -7.00
CA THR A 225 -3.25 24.61 -5.66
C THR A 225 -1.86 24.65 -5.03
N PRO A 226 -1.68 25.29 -3.86
CA PRO A 226 -0.46 25.23 -3.09
C PRO A 226 -0.05 23.79 -2.78
N SER A 227 1.16 23.42 -3.20
CA SER A 227 1.69 22.05 -3.06
C SER A 227 3.22 22.01 -3.18
N GLU A 228 3.90 23.02 -2.65
CA GLU A 228 5.36 23.08 -2.66
C GLU A 228 5.94 21.91 -1.87
N LEU A 229 7.05 21.36 -2.35
CA LEU A 229 7.82 20.31 -1.71
C LEU A 229 9.32 20.57 -1.83
N ASP A 230 10.04 20.40 -0.74
CA ASP A 230 11.50 20.24 -0.71
C ASP A 230 11.81 19.03 0.18
N ALA A 231 12.20 17.90 -0.42
CA ALA A 231 12.42 16.65 0.30
C ALA A 231 13.78 16.04 0.03
N ASN A 232 14.37 15.45 1.06
CA ASN A 232 15.60 14.66 1.01
C ASN A 232 15.34 13.27 1.56
N SER A 233 15.89 12.26 0.93
CA SER A 233 15.85 10.89 1.43
C SER A 233 17.19 10.19 1.31
N VAL A 234 17.53 9.41 2.32
CA VAL A 234 18.69 8.51 2.36
C VAL A 234 18.19 7.11 2.68
N SER A 235 18.66 6.13 1.92
CA SER A 235 18.43 4.71 2.22
C SER A 235 19.77 3.98 2.21
N VAL A 236 20.02 3.19 3.24
CA VAL A 236 21.20 2.34 3.37
C VAL A 236 20.75 0.93 3.70
N HIS A 237 21.21 -0.01 2.90
CA HIS A 237 21.14 -1.44 3.18
C HIS A 237 22.55 -2.02 3.18
N LEU A 238 22.90 -2.78 4.21
CA LEU A 238 24.15 -3.53 4.31
C LEU A 238 23.82 -4.95 4.75
N GLY A 239 24.09 -5.93 3.91
CA GLY A 239 23.85 -7.33 4.16
C GLY A 239 25.16 -8.12 4.23
N LYS A 240 25.25 -9.10 5.12
CA LYS A 240 26.40 -10.00 5.25
C LYS A 240 25.92 -11.44 5.36
N GLN A 241 26.32 -12.28 4.41
CA GLN A 241 26.24 -13.73 4.57
C GLN A 241 27.34 -14.18 5.51
N MET A 242 27.01 -14.43 6.79
CA MET A 242 27.96 -14.83 7.84
C MET A 242 28.44 -16.27 7.66
N SER A 243 27.53 -17.14 7.19
CA SER A 243 27.77 -18.53 6.82
C SER A 243 26.73 -18.99 5.81
N LYS A 244 26.79 -20.21 5.29
CA LYS A 244 25.73 -20.76 4.41
C LYS A 244 24.34 -20.72 5.05
N ALA A 245 24.28 -20.75 6.39
CA ALA A 245 23.06 -20.81 7.18
C ALA A 245 22.69 -19.48 7.86
N SER A 246 23.50 -18.43 7.78
CA SER A 246 23.28 -17.21 8.58
C SER A 246 23.51 -15.95 7.77
N TYR A 247 22.51 -15.07 7.73
CA TYR A 247 22.53 -13.77 7.06
C TYR A 247 22.11 -12.66 8.01
N LEU A 248 22.92 -11.61 8.10
CA LEU A 248 22.68 -10.42 8.91
C LEU A 248 22.52 -9.22 8.00
N ALA A 249 21.48 -8.43 8.20
CA ALA A 249 21.24 -7.19 7.46
C ALA A 249 21.03 -6.01 8.42
N PHE A 250 21.64 -4.88 8.07
CA PHE A 250 21.38 -3.57 8.65
C PHE A 250 20.70 -2.69 7.62
N ASN A 251 19.61 -2.02 8.02
CA ASN A 251 18.91 -1.05 7.20
C ASN A 251 18.77 0.28 7.96
N LEU A 252 19.00 1.39 7.25
CA LEU A 252 18.75 2.74 7.72
C LEU A 252 18.01 3.52 6.64
N ARG A 253 16.95 4.20 7.00
CA ARG A 253 16.23 5.15 6.15
C ARG A 253 16.03 6.45 6.88
N SER A 254 16.27 7.54 6.17
CA SER A 254 15.96 8.89 6.61
C SER A 254 15.17 9.58 5.52
N TYR A 255 14.11 10.25 5.90
CA TYR A 255 13.31 11.09 5.04
C TYR A 255 12.99 12.38 5.77
N LYS A 256 13.28 13.50 5.13
CA LYS A 256 12.95 14.83 5.64
C LYS A 256 12.33 15.65 4.53
N ASP A 257 11.21 16.31 4.80
CA ASP A 257 10.65 17.30 3.89
C ASP A 257 10.20 18.57 4.61
N SER A 258 10.08 19.63 3.83
CA SER A 258 9.21 20.77 4.08
C SER A 258 8.22 20.85 2.94
N ASP A 259 6.95 20.98 3.27
CA ASP A 259 5.87 21.05 2.31
C ASP A 259 4.90 22.20 2.61
N ARG A 260 4.17 22.59 1.56
CA ARG A 260 3.03 23.48 1.66
C ARG A 260 1.84 22.85 0.98
N TYR A 261 0.70 22.85 1.63
CA TYR A 261 -0.52 22.28 1.09
C TYR A 261 -1.76 23.10 1.45
N GLN A 262 -2.75 23.05 0.59
CA GLN A 262 -4.03 23.69 0.80
C GLN A 262 -5.19 22.83 0.31
N ALA A 263 -6.30 22.86 1.05
CA ALA A 263 -7.59 22.43 0.57
C ALA A 263 -8.29 23.57 -0.19
N LEU A 264 -8.86 23.30 -1.34
CA LEU A 264 -9.67 24.24 -2.08
C LEU A 264 -11.14 24.15 -1.65
N TYR A 265 -11.73 25.31 -1.39
CA TYR A 265 -13.18 25.43 -1.22
C TYR A 265 -13.83 25.82 -2.55
N GLU A 266 -15.09 25.44 -2.72
CA GLU A 266 -15.88 25.93 -3.82
C GLU A 266 -15.84 27.47 -3.87
N LYS A 267 -15.15 27.99 -4.87
CA LYS A 267 -15.08 29.34 -5.41
C LYS A 267 -14.84 30.58 -4.51
N ARG A 268 -14.87 30.57 -3.18
CA ARG A 268 -14.81 31.88 -2.47
C ARG A 268 -13.95 32.01 -1.20
N ARG A 269 -13.51 30.94 -0.54
CA ARG A 269 -12.64 31.06 0.66
C ARG A 269 -11.75 29.82 0.79
N GLY A 270 -10.60 29.82 0.15
CA GLY A 270 -9.53 28.86 0.48
C GLY A 270 -9.12 29.01 1.94
N GLN A 271 -8.78 27.89 2.62
CA GLN A 271 -8.00 28.01 3.84
C GLN A 271 -6.63 28.57 3.47
N ALA A 272 -6.02 29.34 4.34
CA ALA A 272 -4.62 29.71 4.16
C ALA A 272 -3.77 28.44 3.99
N PRO A 273 -2.77 28.44 3.10
CA PRO A 273 -1.82 27.34 2.98
C PRO A 273 -1.25 27.01 4.34
N LYS A 274 -0.98 25.73 4.57
CA LYS A 274 -0.31 25.24 5.77
C LYS A 274 1.07 24.79 5.38
N ASP A 275 2.06 25.27 6.10
CA ASP A 275 3.41 24.76 6.02
C ASP A 275 3.53 23.56 6.95
N GLY A 276 4.16 22.50 6.45
CA GLY A 276 4.47 21.27 7.16
C GLY A 276 5.96 20.99 7.14
N GLU A 277 6.44 20.41 8.23
CA GLU A 277 7.77 19.81 8.31
C GLU A 277 7.63 18.38 8.81
N TYR A 278 8.33 17.49 8.16
CA TYR A 278 8.35 16.09 8.51
C TYR A 278 9.76 15.54 8.50
N ASP A 279 10.11 14.81 9.55
CA ASP A 279 11.37 14.11 9.68
C ASP A 279 11.13 12.69 10.20
N ARG A 280 11.67 11.72 9.49
CA ARG A 280 11.58 10.32 9.87
C ARG A 280 12.91 9.62 9.70
N VAL A 281 13.30 8.88 10.73
CA VAL A 281 14.47 8.00 10.71
C VAL A 281 14.06 6.61 11.18
N ASP A 282 14.33 5.59 10.38
CA ASP A 282 14.12 4.19 10.70
C ASP A 282 15.43 3.42 10.61
N GLY A 283 15.83 2.75 11.68
CA GLY A 283 16.97 1.83 11.70
C GLY A 283 16.55 0.45 12.16
N ASN A 284 17.07 -0.60 11.52
CA ASN A 284 16.84 -1.97 11.97
C ASN A 284 18.02 -2.91 11.68
N LEU A 285 18.10 -3.97 12.47
CA LEU A 285 18.93 -5.15 12.24
C LEU A 285 18.01 -6.36 12.07
N ILE A 286 18.28 -7.18 11.07
CA ILE A 286 17.56 -8.42 10.79
C ILE A 286 18.58 -9.54 10.75
N TRP A 287 18.36 -10.60 11.51
CA TRP A 287 19.20 -11.79 11.52
C TRP A 287 18.37 -13.01 11.15
N ASN A 288 18.68 -13.63 10.01
CA ASN A 288 18.07 -14.85 9.52
C ASN A 288 19.04 -16.01 9.70
N VAL A 289 18.59 -17.10 10.33
CA VAL A 289 19.38 -18.29 10.59
C VAL A 289 18.61 -19.54 10.17
N GLN A 290 19.21 -20.37 9.33
CA GLN A 290 18.82 -21.75 9.11
C GLN A 290 19.51 -22.60 10.17
N ILE A 291 18.79 -23.02 11.22
CA ILE A 291 19.36 -23.78 12.35
C ILE A 291 19.67 -25.22 11.93
N ASP A 292 18.71 -25.84 11.26
CA ASP A 292 18.82 -27.15 10.61
C ASP A 292 17.94 -27.21 9.37
N ASP A 293 17.89 -28.32 8.64
CA ASP A 293 17.13 -28.44 7.37
C ASP A 293 15.63 -28.17 7.52
N THR A 294 15.11 -28.25 8.75
CA THR A 294 13.68 -28.10 9.06
C THR A 294 13.37 -26.87 9.90
N THR A 295 14.38 -26.19 10.46
CA THR A 295 14.21 -25.12 11.44
C THR A 295 14.84 -23.82 10.97
N LYS A 296 14.05 -22.75 10.92
CA LYS A 296 14.50 -21.38 10.64
C LYS A 296 14.21 -20.48 11.82
N ASN A 297 15.06 -19.48 12.00
CA ASN A 297 14.82 -18.38 12.92
C ASN A 297 15.04 -17.06 12.22
N GLN A 298 14.14 -16.10 12.45
CA GLN A 298 14.30 -14.71 12.08
C GLN A 298 14.17 -13.83 13.32
N MET A 299 15.18 -13.01 13.57
CA MET A 299 15.17 -12.03 14.65
C MET A 299 15.35 -10.64 14.07
N SER A 300 14.63 -9.66 14.61
CA SER A 300 14.83 -8.27 14.26
C SER A 300 14.72 -7.34 15.47
N ILE A 301 15.53 -6.28 15.44
CA ILE A 301 15.41 -5.14 16.35
C ILE A 301 15.32 -3.87 15.50
N ALA A 302 14.40 -2.98 15.84
CA ALA A 302 14.20 -1.74 15.12
C ALA A 302 13.99 -0.56 16.08
N ARG A 303 14.50 0.59 15.68
CA ARG A 303 14.23 1.88 16.31
C ARG A 303 13.86 2.89 15.25
N SER A 304 12.77 3.62 15.47
CA SER A 304 12.36 4.71 14.59
C SER A 304 12.03 5.97 15.36
N LYS A 305 12.26 7.10 14.73
CA LYS A 305 11.81 8.42 15.15
C LYS A 305 10.92 8.99 14.05
N TYR A 306 9.84 9.57 14.45
CA TYR A 306 8.89 10.31 13.63
C TYR A 306 8.68 11.67 14.26
N ASP A 307 8.92 12.73 13.51
CA ASP A 307 8.63 14.12 13.85
C ASP A 307 7.74 14.74 12.80
N TYR A 308 6.70 15.41 13.25
CA TYR A 308 5.75 16.11 12.39
C TYR A 308 5.34 17.44 13.01
N MET A 309 5.41 18.50 12.22
CA MET A 309 4.93 19.83 12.58
C MET A 309 4.11 20.41 11.43
N ALA A 310 2.86 20.78 11.66
CA ALA A 310 2.06 21.50 10.68
C ALA A 310 0.97 22.34 11.33
N GLY A 311 0.83 23.60 10.91
CA GLY A 311 -0.22 24.50 11.36
C GLY A 311 -0.29 24.66 12.89
N GLY A 312 0.84 24.62 13.58
CA GLY A 312 0.93 24.73 15.04
C GLY A 312 0.65 23.43 15.80
N TYR A 313 0.41 22.31 15.11
CA TYR A 313 0.33 20.97 15.71
C TYR A 313 1.64 20.23 15.49
N GLY A 314 2.24 19.79 16.59
CA GLY A 314 3.46 19.00 16.57
C GLY A 314 3.27 17.66 17.26
N LEU A 315 3.94 16.64 16.73
CA LEU A 315 3.93 15.28 17.25
C LEU A 315 5.29 14.61 17.00
N THR A 316 5.91 14.11 18.06
CA THR A 316 7.09 13.25 18.01
C THR A 316 6.73 11.86 18.52
N VAL A 317 7.10 10.83 17.79
CA VAL A 317 6.94 9.44 18.22
C VAL A 317 8.26 8.69 18.09
N TRP A 318 8.69 8.08 19.17
CA TRP A 318 9.79 7.12 19.19
C TRP A 318 9.21 5.71 19.28
N THR A 319 9.60 4.82 18.39
CA THR A 319 9.16 3.43 18.41
C THR A 319 10.35 2.50 18.52
N THR A 320 10.33 1.60 19.50
CA THR A 320 11.29 0.49 19.62
C THR A 320 10.55 -0.82 19.40
N LYS A 321 11.10 -1.70 18.58
CA LYS A 321 10.52 -3.01 18.28
C LYS A 321 11.57 -4.10 18.39
N PHE A 322 11.12 -5.24 18.88
CA PHE A 322 11.85 -6.51 18.84
C PHE A 322 10.89 -7.56 18.32
N SER A 323 11.33 -8.43 17.41
CA SER A 323 10.57 -9.56 16.91
C SER A 323 11.48 -10.77 16.79
N ASN A 324 10.99 -11.93 17.19
CA ASN A 324 11.65 -13.21 16.97
C ASN A 324 10.63 -14.23 16.49
N GLN A 325 10.93 -14.93 15.40
CA GLN A 325 10.10 -15.95 14.79
C GLN A 325 10.91 -17.23 14.58
N PHE A 326 10.31 -18.36 14.94
CA PHE A 326 10.79 -19.71 14.65
C PHE A 326 9.81 -20.40 13.71
N ASP A 327 10.32 -21.00 12.65
CA ASP A 327 9.59 -21.88 11.76
C ASP A 327 10.18 -23.28 11.85
N LYS A 328 9.32 -24.29 12.10
CA LYS A 328 9.72 -25.70 12.21
C LYS A 328 8.83 -26.58 11.35
N LYS A 329 9.45 -27.29 10.42
CA LYS A 329 8.78 -28.33 9.63
C LYS A 329 8.80 -29.66 10.38
N LEU A 330 7.62 -30.25 10.59
CA LEU A 330 7.40 -31.53 11.27
C LEU A 330 6.45 -32.39 10.41
N GLY A 331 7.02 -33.21 9.51
CA GLY A 331 6.23 -33.99 8.56
C GLY A 331 5.41 -33.06 7.65
N ASP A 332 4.09 -33.18 7.71
CA ASP A 332 3.12 -32.39 6.93
C ASP A 332 2.73 -31.07 7.61
N HIS A 333 3.33 -30.76 8.76
CA HIS A 333 3.10 -29.53 9.51
C HIS A 333 4.24 -28.54 9.33
N LEU A 334 3.91 -27.26 9.19
CA LEU A 334 4.84 -26.13 9.31
C LEU A 334 4.38 -25.25 10.47
N LEU A 335 5.05 -25.40 11.62
CA LEU A 335 4.78 -24.62 12.80
C LEU A 335 5.56 -23.30 12.75
N THR A 336 4.87 -22.19 12.96
CA THR A 336 5.44 -20.85 13.13
C THR A 336 5.09 -20.33 14.51
N ALA A 337 6.09 -20.06 15.34
CA ALA A 337 5.93 -19.48 16.67
C ALA A 337 6.74 -18.19 16.78
N GLY A 338 6.23 -17.18 17.46
CA GLY A 338 6.98 -15.96 17.63
C GLY A 338 6.57 -15.09 18.80
N PHE A 339 7.46 -14.14 19.06
CA PHE A 339 7.32 -13.11 20.10
C PHE A 339 7.60 -11.74 19.48
N ASP A 340 6.69 -10.78 19.74
CA ASP A 340 6.90 -9.38 19.37
C ASP A 340 6.81 -8.48 20.61
N TYR A 341 7.69 -7.48 20.67
CA TYR A 341 7.65 -6.40 21.62
C TYR A 341 7.64 -5.07 20.88
N THR A 342 6.73 -4.17 21.24
CA THR A 342 6.69 -2.80 20.72
C THR A 342 6.56 -1.82 21.88
N LYS A 343 7.35 -0.76 21.87
CA LYS A 343 7.23 0.39 22.78
C LYS A 343 7.17 1.66 21.95
N ASP A 344 6.10 2.43 22.13
CA ASP A 344 5.92 3.76 21.55
C ASP A 344 6.00 4.81 22.64
N GLU A 345 6.82 5.85 22.45
CA GLU A 345 6.97 7.00 23.31
C GLU A 345 6.54 8.23 22.49
N THR A 346 5.52 8.93 22.96
CA THR A 346 4.87 9.98 22.18
C THR A 346 4.89 11.29 22.96
N ASP A 347 5.30 12.39 22.31
CA ASP A 347 5.25 13.75 22.82
C ASP A 347 4.71 14.71 21.75
N GLY A 348 4.09 15.82 22.15
CA GLY A 348 3.56 16.77 21.20
C GLY A 348 2.73 17.90 21.84
N THR A 349 2.28 18.83 21.01
CA THR A 349 1.55 20.03 21.45
C THR A 349 0.26 19.75 22.22
N GLN A 350 -0.36 18.59 21.99
CA GLN A 350 -1.59 18.17 22.68
C GLN A 350 -1.41 16.87 23.47
N LEU A 351 -0.18 16.40 23.64
CA LEU A 351 0.10 15.11 24.25
C LEU A 351 1.51 15.16 24.88
N THR A 352 1.58 15.15 26.20
CA THR A 352 2.85 15.27 26.92
C THR A 352 3.36 13.90 27.33
N ASN A 353 4.54 13.54 26.86
CA ASN A 353 5.38 12.38 27.20
C ASN A 353 4.60 11.13 27.67
N ARG A 354 4.04 10.37 26.72
CA ARG A 354 3.29 9.14 26.98
C ARG A 354 3.98 7.94 26.34
N GLY A 355 4.17 6.90 27.16
CA GLY A 355 4.68 5.61 26.69
C GLY A 355 3.60 4.54 26.72
N LEU A 356 3.48 3.80 25.64
CA LEU A 356 2.67 2.58 25.56
C LEU A 356 3.56 1.43 25.12
N PHE A 357 3.31 0.23 25.65
CA PHE A 357 3.98 -0.96 25.17
C PHE A 357 2.99 -2.10 24.90
N ASN A 358 3.38 -2.98 24.01
CA ASN A 358 2.68 -4.22 23.70
C ASN A 358 3.67 -5.39 23.67
N ARG A 359 3.32 -6.50 24.31
CA ARG A 359 4.03 -7.77 24.27
C ARG A 359 3.10 -8.81 23.70
N SER A 360 3.60 -9.65 22.81
CA SER A 360 2.75 -10.63 22.15
C SER A 360 3.45 -11.92 21.85
N PHE A 361 2.70 -13.00 21.92
CA PHE A 361 3.10 -14.33 21.49
C PHE A 361 2.11 -14.82 20.45
N TYR A 362 2.59 -15.48 19.41
CA TYR A 362 1.74 -16.11 18.40
C TYR A 362 2.25 -17.50 18.05
N LEU A 363 1.29 -18.34 17.67
CA LEU A 363 1.52 -19.69 17.17
C LEU A 363 0.61 -19.91 15.97
N GLN A 364 1.15 -20.48 14.90
CA GLN A 364 0.42 -20.88 13.70
C GLN A 364 0.90 -22.26 13.26
N ASP A 365 -0.02 -23.10 12.83
CA ASP A 365 0.27 -24.37 12.16
C ASP A 365 -0.32 -24.32 10.74
N GLN A 366 0.49 -24.67 9.76
CA GLN A 366 0.08 -24.96 8.39
C GLN A 366 0.19 -26.48 8.20
N TRP A 367 -0.96 -27.15 8.19
CA TRP A 367 -1.05 -28.59 8.09
C TRP A 367 -1.57 -29.02 6.71
N ASN A 368 -0.75 -29.74 5.94
CA ASN A 368 -1.17 -30.41 4.72
C ASN A 368 -1.89 -31.72 5.08
N ILE A 369 -3.22 -31.66 5.28
CA ILE A 369 -4.07 -32.82 5.63
C ILE A 369 -4.02 -33.85 4.50
N LEU A 370 -4.07 -33.38 3.27
CA LEU A 370 -3.90 -34.13 2.03
C LEU A 370 -3.00 -33.30 1.09
N PRO A 371 -2.44 -33.89 0.04
CA PRO A 371 -1.66 -33.13 -0.95
C PRO A 371 -2.39 -31.91 -1.53
N GLU A 372 -3.71 -32.00 -1.68
CA GLU A 372 -4.59 -30.98 -2.19
C GLU A 372 -5.33 -30.16 -1.12
N LEU A 373 -5.26 -30.56 0.17
CA LEU A 373 -6.03 -29.93 1.26
C LEU A 373 -5.10 -29.44 2.37
N LYS A 374 -5.08 -28.12 2.55
CA LYS A 374 -4.28 -27.44 3.60
C LYS A 374 -5.18 -26.74 4.60
N LEU A 375 -4.92 -26.96 5.88
CA LEU A 375 -5.50 -26.21 7.00
C LEU A 375 -4.42 -25.31 7.59
N THR A 376 -4.69 -24.01 7.72
CA THR A 376 -3.85 -23.10 8.49
C THR A 376 -4.65 -22.59 9.69
N ALA A 377 -4.14 -22.80 10.91
CA ALA A 377 -4.76 -22.31 12.13
C ALA A 377 -3.75 -21.58 12.99
N GLY A 378 -4.14 -20.48 13.60
CA GLY A 378 -3.25 -19.67 14.42
C GLY A 378 -3.96 -18.89 15.51
N ILE A 379 -3.20 -18.51 16.52
CA ILE A 379 -3.64 -17.63 17.60
C ILE A 379 -2.51 -16.68 18.00
N ARG A 380 -2.88 -15.45 18.30
CA ARG A 380 -2.00 -14.45 18.89
C ARG A 380 -2.60 -13.96 20.20
N HIS A 381 -1.75 -13.83 21.20
CA HIS A 381 -2.05 -13.20 22.49
C HIS A 381 -1.25 -11.91 22.61
N ASP A 382 -1.94 -10.79 22.74
CA ASP A 382 -1.35 -9.46 22.98
C ASP A 382 -1.62 -9.01 24.40
N ASN A 383 -0.62 -8.44 25.06
CA ASN A 383 -0.74 -7.78 26.36
C ASN A 383 -0.25 -6.32 26.22
N ASN A 384 -1.18 -5.40 26.31
CA ASN A 384 -0.99 -3.98 26.09
C ASN A 384 -1.11 -3.19 27.38
N SER A 385 -0.24 -2.18 27.57
CA SER A 385 -0.21 -1.36 28.78
C SER A 385 -1.43 -0.48 29.01
N SER A 386 -2.27 -0.25 27.99
CA SER A 386 -3.44 0.63 28.10
C SER A 386 -4.76 -0.09 28.34
N PHE A 387 -4.95 -1.31 27.82
CA PHE A 387 -6.24 -2.02 27.89
C PHE A 387 -6.11 -3.49 28.34
N GLY A 388 -4.91 -3.98 28.66
CA GLY A 388 -4.70 -5.36 29.08
C GLY A 388 -4.54 -6.34 27.90
N SER A 389 -5.22 -7.48 27.94
CA SER A 389 -4.99 -8.60 27.02
C SER A 389 -6.04 -8.70 25.93
N HIS A 390 -5.61 -9.17 24.74
CA HIS A 390 -6.49 -9.51 23.62
C HIS A 390 -5.99 -10.77 22.90
N ASN A 391 -6.94 -11.61 22.41
CA ASN A 391 -6.63 -12.80 21.61
C ASN A 391 -7.18 -12.63 20.19
N SER A 392 -6.34 -12.96 19.19
CA SER A 392 -6.69 -12.90 17.77
C SER A 392 -6.51 -14.27 17.12
N PRO A 393 -7.52 -15.15 17.13
CA PRO A 393 -7.49 -16.42 16.41
C PRO A 393 -7.71 -16.22 14.90
N SER A 394 -7.18 -17.15 14.11
CA SER A 394 -7.48 -17.28 12.68
C SER A 394 -7.50 -18.74 12.24
N VAL A 395 -8.25 -19.03 11.20
CA VAL A 395 -8.28 -20.31 10.51
C VAL A 395 -8.52 -20.09 9.02
N SER A 396 -7.80 -20.83 8.18
CA SER A 396 -8.07 -20.92 6.74
C SER A 396 -7.99 -22.35 6.25
N LEU A 397 -8.79 -22.67 5.26
CA LEU A 397 -8.82 -23.95 4.56
C LEU A 397 -8.59 -23.67 3.08
N GLY A 398 -7.52 -24.21 2.52
CA GLY A 398 -7.15 -24.15 1.13
C GLY A 398 -7.33 -25.51 0.46
N TYR A 399 -7.89 -25.51 -0.75
CA TYR A 399 -8.14 -26.70 -1.53
C TYR A 399 -7.70 -26.54 -2.98
N ASP A 400 -6.77 -27.36 -3.42
CA ASP A 400 -6.35 -27.48 -4.82
C ASP A 400 -7.38 -28.35 -5.57
N ILE A 401 -8.34 -27.73 -6.28
CA ILE A 401 -9.38 -28.42 -7.06
C ILE A 401 -8.72 -29.21 -8.20
N ASP A 402 -7.71 -28.62 -8.79
CA ASP A 402 -6.82 -29.21 -9.78
C ASP A 402 -5.44 -28.50 -9.70
N PRO A 403 -4.39 -28.94 -10.43
CA PRO A 403 -3.05 -28.34 -10.34
C PRO A 403 -2.96 -26.83 -10.64
N VAL A 404 -3.96 -26.26 -11.31
CA VAL A 404 -4.02 -24.88 -11.77
C VAL A 404 -5.17 -24.07 -11.14
N THR A 405 -5.95 -24.69 -10.23
CA THR A 405 -7.10 -24.06 -9.57
C THR A 405 -7.02 -24.27 -8.07
N HIS A 406 -6.94 -23.18 -7.33
CA HIS A 406 -6.94 -23.15 -5.87
C HIS A 406 -8.15 -22.39 -5.35
N ALA A 407 -8.84 -22.92 -4.36
CA ALA A 407 -9.94 -22.24 -3.66
C ALA A 407 -9.63 -22.20 -2.15
N TYR A 408 -10.12 -21.16 -1.46
CA TYR A 408 -9.94 -21.05 -0.02
C TYR A 408 -11.13 -20.44 0.68
N ALA A 409 -11.23 -20.70 1.97
CA ALA A 409 -12.11 -20.01 2.90
C ALA A 409 -11.35 -19.69 4.18
N SER A 410 -11.54 -18.48 4.73
CA SER A 410 -10.84 -18.03 5.92
C SER A 410 -11.72 -17.28 6.90
N TYR A 411 -11.32 -17.33 8.16
CA TYR A 411 -11.81 -16.53 9.27
C TYR A 411 -10.62 -15.95 10.03
N SER A 412 -10.61 -14.65 10.26
CA SER A 412 -9.58 -13.97 11.05
C SER A 412 -10.21 -12.97 12.01
N ALA A 413 -9.95 -13.14 13.29
CA ALA A 413 -10.26 -12.12 14.28
C ALA A 413 -9.17 -11.02 14.26
N TYR A 414 -9.56 -9.80 14.62
CA TYR A 414 -8.65 -8.67 14.73
C TYR A 414 -9.01 -7.76 15.88
N PHE A 415 -8.07 -6.89 16.23
CA PHE A 415 -8.30 -5.77 17.14
C PHE A 415 -7.51 -4.54 16.68
N LEU A 416 -7.92 -3.38 17.18
CA LEU A 416 -7.26 -2.10 16.96
C LEU A 416 -7.06 -1.40 18.29
N THR A 417 -5.81 -1.11 18.60
CA THR A 417 -5.40 -0.40 19.82
C THR A 417 -5.74 1.09 19.72
N PRO A 418 -6.37 1.70 20.75
CA PRO A 418 -6.47 3.15 20.81
C PRO A 418 -5.08 3.79 20.77
N SER A 419 -4.89 4.81 19.93
CA SER A 419 -3.63 5.54 19.86
C SER A 419 -3.40 6.39 21.12
N PRO A 420 -2.14 6.77 21.42
CA PRO A 420 -1.86 7.73 22.51
C PRO A 420 -2.70 9.01 22.40
N SER A 421 -2.92 9.51 21.19
CA SER A 421 -3.77 10.69 20.96
C SER A 421 -5.24 10.42 21.27
N ASN A 422 -5.76 9.22 20.97
CA ASN A 422 -7.13 8.86 21.34
C ASN A 422 -7.32 8.82 22.85
N LEU A 423 -6.33 8.33 23.59
CA LEU A 423 -6.40 8.16 25.04
C LEU A 423 -6.08 9.44 25.80
N TYR A 424 -5.03 10.15 25.43
CA TYR A 424 -4.37 11.13 26.28
C TYR A 424 -4.26 12.54 25.69
N SER A 425 -4.83 12.80 24.49
CA SER A 425 -4.89 14.18 23.98
C SER A 425 -5.56 15.09 25.02
N THR A 426 -4.91 16.20 25.36
CA THR A 426 -5.43 17.19 26.30
C THR A 426 -6.80 17.75 25.86
N ARG A 427 -7.03 17.81 24.55
CA ARG A 427 -8.25 18.37 23.96
C ARG A 427 -9.34 17.31 23.71
N TYR A 428 -8.96 16.14 23.14
CA TYR A 428 -9.90 15.17 22.61
C TYR A 428 -9.81 13.77 23.24
N GLY A 429 -8.83 13.56 24.11
CA GLY A 429 -8.52 12.25 24.68
C GLY A 429 -9.60 11.69 25.60
N ASN A 430 -9.69 10.35 25.62
CA ASN A 430 -10.51 9.58 26.53
C ASN A 430 -9.74 8.33 27.00
N PRO A 431 -9.25 8.31 28.25
CA PRO A 431 -8.45 7.19 28.76
C PRO A 431 -9.27 5.91 28.99
N ASN A 432 -10.61 5.97 28.92
CA ASN A 432 -11.51 4.84 29.14
C ASN A 432 -11.89 4.11 27.82
N LEU A 433 -11.22 4.40 26.71
CA LEU A 433 -11.47 3.72 25.44
C LEU A 433 -11.12 2.23 25.54
N LYS A 434 -12.02 1.40 25.03
CA LYS A 434 -11.77 -0.02 24.76
C LYS A 434 -11.11 -0.17 23.38
N PRO A 435 -10.32 -1.23 23.16
CA PRO A 435 -9.86 -1.54 21.81
C PRO A 435 -11.07 -1.87 20.90
N GLU A 436 -11.01 -1.43 19.65
CA GLU A 436 -11.91 -1.95 18.63
C GLU A 436 -11.55 -3.41 18.37
N SER A 437 -12.55 -4.26 18.14
CA SER A 437 -12.36 -5.68 17.81
C SER A 437 -13.34 -6.14 16.74
N GLY A 438 -13.05 -7.25 16.09
CA GLY A 438 -13.94 -7.77 15.08
C GLY A 438 -13.40 -9.02 14.40
N ASN A 439 -14.04 -9.37 13.28
CA ASN A 439 -13.60 -10.48 12.45
C ASN A 439 -13.87 -10.21 10.97
N THR A 440 -13.06 -10.87 10.13
CA THR A 440 -13.24 -10.94 8.68
C THR A 440 -13.42 -12.39 8.29
N LYS A 441 -14.41 -12.65 7.43
CA LYS A 441 -14.62 -13.92 6.73
C LYS A 441 -14.37 -13.68 5.26
N GLU A 442 -13.61 -14.55 4.62
CA GLU A 442 -13.28 -14.42 3.20
C GLU A 442 -13.36 -15.79 2.50
N VAL A 443 -13.80 -15.78 1.27
CA VAL A 443 -13.71 -16.91 0.35
C VAL A 443 -13.10 -16.43 -0.96
N GLY A 444 -12.29 -17.26 -1.58
CA GLY A 444 -11.65 -16.89 -2.85
C GLY A 444 -11.29 -18.09 -3.70
N ILE A 445 -10.99 -17.78 -4.96
CA ILE A 445 -10.54 -18.72 -5.96
C ILE A 445 -9.47 -18.07 -6.83
N ALA A 446 -8.43 -18.82 -7.15
CA ALA A 446 -7.40 -18.45 -8.12
C ALA A 446 -7.29 -19.56 -9.18
N ARG A 447 -7.20 -19.17 -10.46
CA ARG A 447 -7.04 -20.12 -11.55
C ARG A 447 -6.09 -19.61 -12.63
N ASP A 448 -5.17 -20.45 -13.03
CA ASP A 448 -4.36 -20.28 -14.23
C ASP A 448 -4.97 -21.10 -15.37
N PHE A 449 -5.51 -20.44 -16.38
CA PHE A 449 -6.12 -21.08 -17.55
C PHE A 449 -5.09 -21.54 -18.59
N GLY A 450 -3.80 -21.35 -18.31
CA GLY A 450 -2.74 -21.53 -19.30
C GLY A 450 -2.71 -20.43 -20.36
N ARG A 451 -1.76 -20.52 -21.28
CA ARG A 451 -1.56 -19.51 -22.34
C ARG A 451 -1.48 -18.07 -21.81
N GLY A 452 -0.97 -17.89 -20.57
CA GLY A 452 -0.80 -16.59 -19.91
C GLY A 452 -2.10 -15.90 -19.49
N LEU A 453 -3.19 -16.63 -19.26
CA LEU A 453 -4.44 -16.10 -18.72
C LEU A 453 -4.66 -16.59 -17.30
N SER A 454 -4.82 -15.68 -16.35
CA SER A 454 -5.14 -16.00 -14.96
C SER A 454 -6.29 -15.16 -14.43
N LEU A 455 -6.98 -15.70 -13.44
CA LEU A 455 -8.10 -15.08 -12.74
C LEU A 455 -7.92 -15.30 -11.24
N THR A 456 -8.12 -14.25 -10.45
CA THR A 456 -8.39 -14.34 -9.03
C THR A 456 -9.68 -13.63 -8.70
N ALA A 457 -10.49 -14.23 -7.81
CA ALA A 457 -11.72 -13.63 -7.33
C ALA A 457 -11.87 -13.91 -5.83
N SER A 458 -12.33 -12.92 -5.06
CA SER A 458 -12.63 -13.10 -3.65
C SER A 458 -13.87 -12.31 -3.23
N TYR A 459 -14.46 -12.74 -2.13
CA TYR A 459 -15.53 -12.04 -1.41
C TYR A 459 -15.21 -12.02 0.07
N PHE A 460 -15.30 -10.84 0.69
CA PHE A 460 -15.12 -10.70 2.13
C PHE A 460 -16.37 -10.12 2.81
N LYS A 461 -16.52 -10.46 4.09
CA LYS A 461 -17.44 -9.83 5.02
C LYS A 461 -16.72 -9.57 6.35
N ARG A 462 -16.74 -8.32 6.81
CA ARG A 462 -16.12 -7.89 8.07
C ARG A 462 -17.16 -7.30 9.00
N HIS A 463 -17.04 -7.63 10.29
CA HIS A 463 -17.81 -7.03 11.37
C HIS A 463 -16.86 -6.46 12.41
N SER A 464 -17.05 -5.20 12.78
CA SER A 464 -16.28 -4.46 13.79
C SER A 464 -17.19 -4.09 14.96
N LYS A 465 -16.67 -4.20 16.18
CA LYS A 465 -17.33 -3.78 17.42
C LYS A 465 -16.52 -2.71 18.12
N ASP A 466 -17.19 -1.88 18.90
CA ASP A 466 -16.56 -0.84 19.74
C ASP A 466 -15.66 0.10 18.93
N ARG A 467 -16.06 0.48 17.73
CA ARG A 467 -15.29 1.32 16.83
C ARG A 467 -14.89 2.63 17.51
N ILE A 468 -13.59 2.99 17.39
CA ILE A 468 -13.05 4.22 17.96
C ILE A 468 -13.33 5.39 17.02
N GLY A 469 -14.02 6.41 17.49
CA GLY A 469 -14.37 7.59 16.73
C GLY A 469 -14.50 8.84 17.61
N TYR A 470 -14.58 10.02 16.96
CA TYR A 470 -14.79 11.28 17.67
C TYR A 470 -16.29 11.52 17.90
N ASN A 471 -16.70 11.65 19.15
CA ASN A 471 -18.08 11.95 19.53
C ASN A 471 -18.27 13.48 19.60
N ARG A 472 -19.04 14.03 18.66
CA ARG A 472 -19.29 15.47 18.57
C ARG A 472 -20.08 16.00 19.76
N GLY A 473 -20.93 15.19 20.38
CA GLY A 473 -21.73 15.59 21.54
C GLY A 473 -20.89 15.82 22.80
N THR A 474 -19.84 15.01 23.00
CA THR A 474 -18.93 15.14 24.14
C THR A 474 -17.63 15.88 23.80
N GLY A 475 -17.33 16.09 22.54
CA GLY A 475 -16.07 16.69 22.09
C GLY A 475 -14.84 15.79 22.29
N LYS A 476 -15.01 14.49 22.51
CA LYS A 476 -13.93 13.53 22.83
C LYS A 476 -14.02 12.27 21.98
N TYR A 477 -12.93 11.51 21.93
CA TYR A 477 -12.96 10.16 21.37
C TYR A 477 -13.83 9.24 22.24
N ALA A 478 -14.55 8.32 21.58
CA ALA A 478 -15.43 7.34 22.21
C ALA A 478 -15.48 6.06 21.37
N ASN A 479 -15.95 4.97 21.98
CA ASN A 479 -16.39 3.80 21.23
C ASN A 479 -17.80 4.11 20.69
N VAL A 480 -17.91 4.32 19.36
CA VAL A 480 -19.10 4.92 18.73
C VAL A 480 -20.06 3.91 18.11
N GLY A 481 -19.81 2.60 18.31
CA GLY A 481 -20.68 1.51 17.87
C GLY A 481 -20.02 0.57 16.86
N ASP A 482 -20.86 -0.19 16.15
CA ASP A 482 -20.42 -1.26 15.26
C ASP A 482 -20.34 -0.81 13.79
N GLU A 483 -19.58 -1.54 12.99
CA GLU A 483 -19.43 -1.31 11.55
C GLU A 483 -19.44 -2.64 10.82
N ASP A 484 -20.21 -2.74 9.75
CA ASP A 484 -20.18 -3.86 8.83
C ASP A 484 -19.59 -3.43 7.49
N ALA A 485 -18.74 -4.26 6.92
CA ALA A 485 -18.21 -4.07 5.57
C ALA A 485 -18.23 -5.38 4.79
N HIS A 486 -18.44 -5.28 3.47
CA HIS A 486 -18.35 -6.42 2.58
C HIS A 486 -17.94 -5.96 1.17
N GLY A 487 -17.38 -6.86 0.40
CA GLY A 487 -16.95 -6.51 -0.94
C GLY A 487 -16.51 -7.68 -1.80
N TRP A 488 -16.37 -7.40 -3.10
CA TRP A 488 -15.87 -8.30 -4.12
C TRP A 488 -14.57 -7.77 -4.69
N SER A 489 -13.66 -8.66 -5.00
CA SER A 489 -12.46 -8.37 -5.77
C SER A 489 -12.36 -9.36 -6.94
N LEU A 490 -12.07 -8.84 -8.13
CA LEU A 490 -11.85 -9.62 -9.34
C LEU A 490 -10.58 -9.09 -10.01
N GLN A 491 -9.65 -9.98 -10.34
CA GLN A 491 -8.44 -9.64 -11.07
C GLN A 491 -8.26 -10.63 -12.21
N LEU A 492 -8.09 -10.10 -13.41
CA LEU A 492 -7.82 -10.85 -14.64
C LEU A 492 -6.49 -10.35 -15.21
N ALA A 493 -5.56 -11.24 -15.48
CA ALA A 493 -4.32 -10.91 -16.15
C ALA A 493 -4.15 -11.79 -17.39
N LYS A 494 -3.69 -11.18 -18.50
CA LYS A 494 -3.46 -11.84 -19.77
C LYS A 494 -2.12 -11.43 -20.35
N ARG A 495 -1.25 -12.39 -20.59
CA ARG A 495 -0.12 -12.24 -21.50
C ARG A 495 -0.64 -12.55 -22.92
N VAL A 496 -0.71 -11.54 -23.77
CA VAL A 496 -1.22 -11.67 -25.14
C VAL A 496 -0.16 -12.35 -26.01
N ASP A 497 1.09 -11.87 -25.90
CA ASP A 497 2.26 -12.43 -26.55
C ASP A 497 3.52 -12.18 -25.69
N SER A 498 4.73 -12.32 -26.27
CA SER A 498 6.00 -12.07 -25.57
C SER A 498 6.23 -10.61 -25.15
N HIS A 499 5.50 -9.67 -25.75
CA HIS A 499 5.67 -8.23 -25.57
C HIS A 499 4.49 -7.58 -24.83
N LEU A 500 3.28 -8.08 -25.02
CA LEU A 500 2.05 -7.42 -24.60
C LEU A 500 1.38 -8.15 -23.42
N ARG A 501 1.12 -7.43 -22.35
CA ARG A 501 0.36 -7.88 -21.17
C ARG A 501 -0.80 -6.94 -20.91
N ALA A 502 -1.95 -7.48 -20.54
CA ALA A 502 -3.13 -6.72 -20.13
C ALA A 502 -3.59 -7.20 -18.76
N ARG A 503 -4.11 -6.26 -17.96
CA ARG A 503 -4.67 -6.54 -16.62
C ARG A 503 -5.95 -5.77 -16.44
N LEU A 504 -6.91 -6.39 -15.77
CA LEU A 504 -8.17 -5.81 -15.35
C LEU A 504 -8.38 -6.16 -13.90
N GLY A 505 -8.55 -5.15 -13.06
CA GLY A 505 -8.99 -5.27 -11.68
C GLY A 505 -10.34 -4.58 -11.50
N TYR A 506 -11.24 -5.21 -10.78
CA TYR A 506 -12.50 -4.63 -10.35
C TYR A 506 -12.75 -4.96 -8.89
N THR A 507 -13.09 -3.95 -8.12
CA THR A 507 -13.52 -4.15 -6.73
C THR A 507 -14.78 -3.36 -6.45
N ARG A 508 -15.65 -3.97 -5.65
CA ARG A 508 -16.81 -3.33 -5.07
C ARG A 508 -16.75 -3.47 -3.57
N THR A 509 -16.80 -2.34 -2.87
CA THR A 509 -16.72 -2.31 -1.41
C THR A 509 -17.86 -1.49 -0.84
N HIS A 510 -18.55 -2.06 0.15
CA HIS A 510 -19.54 -1.37 0.94
C HIS A 510 -19.09 -1.37 2.40
N VAL A 511 -19.14 -0.19 3.03
CA VAL A 511 -18.88 -0.01 4.46
C VAL A 511 -20.09 0.71 5.05
N GLY A 512 -20.78 0.09 6.00
CA GLY A 512 -21.96 0.63 6.65
C GLY A 512 -21.75 0.70 8.16
N ALA A 513 -21.97 1.87 8.76
CA ALA A 513 -21.94 2.04 10.21
C ALA A 513 -23.36 1.91 10.79
N THR A 514 -23.54 1.05 11.79
CA THR A 514 -24.82 0.81 12.45
C THR A 514 -25.18 1.88 13.48
N ALA A 515 -24.20 2.60 14.02
CA ALA A 515 -24.41 3.62 15.02
C ALA A 515 -23.87 4.98 14.57
N GLN A 516 -24.77 5.95 14.54
CA GLN A 516 -24.53 7.37 14.29
C GLN A 516 -23.66 7.69 13.06
N ARG A 517 -24.29 8.14 12.00
CA ARG A 517 -23.74 8.74 10.75
C ARG A 517 -22.75 9.92 10.98
N GLN A 518 -22.13 10.03 12.14
CA GLN A 518 -21.29 11.18 12.51
C GLN A 518 -19.86 11.10 11.99
N PHE A 519 -19.42 9.95 11.45
CA PHE A 519 -18.09 9.79 10.86
C PHE A 519 -18.23 9.06 9.53
N ASN A 520 -18.20 9.84 8.46
CA ASN A 520 -18.33 9.37 7.09
C ASN A 520 -17.05 8.67 6.61
N VAL A 521 -16.81 7.44 7.05
CA VAL A 521 -15.92 6.56 6.29
C VAL A 521 -16.50 6.32 4.89
N ASP A 522 -17.82 6.23 4.79
CA ASP A 522 -18.55 6.09 3.50
C ASP A 522 -18.32 7.24 2.52
N GLY A 523 -18.04 8.47 3.00
CA GLY A 523 -17.82 9.64 2.15
C GLY A 523 -16.50 9.64 1.38
N TYR A 524 -15.55 8.78 1.77
CA TYR A 524 -14.20 8.78 1.20
C TYR A 524 -13.95 7.59 0.26
N LEU A 525 -14.76 6.54 0.35
CA LEU A 525 -14.53 5.30 -0.36
C LEU A 525 -15.46 5.17 -1.57
N PRO A 526 -14.95 4.84 -2.75
CA PRO A 526 -15.78 4.52 -3.90
C PRO A 526 -16.51 3.19 -3.65
N LYS A 527 -17.72 3.06 -4.17
CA LYS A 527 -18.41 1.78 -4.22
C LYS A 527 -17.73 0.84 -5.21
N ASP A 528 -17.34 1.36 -6.36
CA ASP A 528 -16.73 0.60 -7.44
C ASP A 528 -15.39 1.22 -7.82
N GLN A 529 -14.35 0.38 -7.92
CA GLN A 529 -13.03 0.75 -8.39
C GLN A 529 -12.62 -0.15 -9.56
N TRP A 530 -12.05 0.45 -10.58
CA TRP A 530 -11.53 -0.19 -11.77
C TRP A 530 -10.06 0.13 -11.94
N ASN A 531 -9.26 -0.90 -12.23
CA ASN A 531 -7.84 -0.78 -12.55
C ASN A 531 -7.60 -1.52 -13.86
N ILE A 532 -7.21 -0.81 -14.91
CA ILE A 532 -6.91 -1.39 -16.22
C ILE A 532 -5.47 -1.05 -16.55
N GLY A 533 -4.68 -2.05 -16.91
CA GLY A 533 -3.28 -1.87 -17.28
C GLY A 533 -2.96 -2.59 -18.58
N VAL A 534 -2.21 -1.93 -19.45
CA VAL A 534 -1.62 -2.52 -20.64
C VAL A 534 -0.14 -2.20 -20.65
N ASP A 535 0.70 -3.23 -20.63
CA ASP A 535 2.15 -3.11 -20.65
C ASP A 535 2.68 -3.69 -21.97
N TYR A 536 3.48 -2.90 -22.70
CA TYR A 536 4.27 -3.34 -23.84
C TYR A 536 5.74 -3.35 -23.45
N VAL A 537 6.45 -4.42 -23.76
CA VAL A 537 7.86 -4.60 -23.38
C VAL A 537 8.63 -5.18 -24.55
N ASN A 538 9.72 -4.52 -24.94
CA ASN A 538 10.73 -5.14 -25.80
C ASN A 538 12.15 -4.83 -25.28
N ARG A 539 13.19 -5.21 -26.03
CA ARG A 539 14.59 -5.07 -25.58
C ARG A 539 15.00 -3.62 -25.27
N ALA A 540 14.52 -2.66 -26.04
CA ALA A 540 14.91 -1.27 -25.96
C ALA A 540 13.83 -0.35 -25.43
N PHE A 541 12.56 -0.74 -25.53
CA PHE A 541 11.42 0.13 -25.24
C PHE A 541 10.36 -0.57 -24.41
N ASP A 542 9.97 0.08 -23.32
CA ASP A 542 8.83 -0.33 -22.48
C ASP A 542 7.80 0.79 -22.44
N ALA A 543 6.53 0.44 -22.49
CA ALA A 543 5.43 1.37 -22.29
C ALA A 543 4.35 0.75 -21.41
N SER A 544 3.74 1.57 -20.56
CA SER A 544 2.61 1.18 -19.72
C SER A 544 1.51 2.21 -19.81
N LEU A 545 0.30 1.79 -20.14
CA LEU A 545 -0.92 2.58 -20.07
C LEU A 545 -1.77 2.07 -18.91
N LEU A 546 -2.09 2.96 -17.97
CA LEU A 546 -2.82 2.62 -16.74
C LEU A 546 -4.07 3.49 -16.65
N ALA A 547 -5.23 2.88 -16.49
CA ALA A 547 -6.50 3.57 -16.30
C ALA A 547 -7.11 3.19 -14.95
N ARG A 548 -7.54 4.20 -14.19
CA ARG A 548 -8.26 4.04 -12.92
C ARG A 548 -9.62 4.67 -13.01
N GLY A 549 -10.65 3.89 -12.66
CA GLY A 549 -12.02 4.35 -12.52
C GLY A 549 -12.46 4.34 -11.06
N ILE A 550 -12.93 5.46 -10.57
CA ILE A 550 -13.49 5.64 -9.22
C ILE A 550 -14.95 6.03 -9.38
N VAL A 551 -15.85 5.17 -8.93
CA VAL A 551 -17.28 5.30 -9.21
C VAL A 551 -18.09 5.10 -7.94
N GLY A 552 -19.18 5.86 -7.79
CA GLY A 552 -20.12 5.73 -6.70
C GLY A 552 -19.56 6.16 -5.34
N ARG A 553 -18.61 7.10 -5.31
CA ARG A 553 -18.16 7.71 -4.06
C ARG A 553 -19.30 8.55 -3.50
N PRO A 554 -19.82 8.24 -2.30
CA PRO A 554 -20.79 9.12 -1.64
C PRO A 554 -20.08 10.41 -1.23
N GLY A 555 -20.72 11.54 -1.48
CA GLY A 555 -20.22 12.81 -1.00
C GLY A 555 -20.35 12.95 0.52
N PRO A 556 -19.64 13.88 1.14
CA PRO A 556 -19.79 14.18 2.55
C PRO A 556 -21.23 14.63 2.84
N SER A 557 -21.77 14.21 3.99
CA SER A 557 -23.07 14.70 4.46
C SER A 557 -22.92 16.02 5.21
N ASP A 558 -23.80 16.98 4.96
CA ASP A 558 -23.96 18.16 5.81
C ASP A 558 -24.64 17.79 7.15
N ALA A 559 -24.76 18.75 8.07
CA ALA A 559 -25.42 18.56 9.36
C ALA A 559 -26.91 18.20 9.24
N ILE A 560 -27.50 18.37 8.07
CA ILE A 560 -28.89 18.09 7.76
C ILE A 560 -29.05 16.71 7.11
N GLY A 561 -27.93 15.99 6.88
CA GLY A 561 -27.92 14.66 6.25
C GLY A 561 -28.00 14.72 4.71
N LYS A 562 -27.80 15.88 4.10
CA LYS A 562 -27.73 16.03 2.65
C LYS A 562 -26.34 15.64 2.16
N PHE A 563 -26.27 14.67 1.27
CA PHE A 563 -25.01 14.25 0.64
C PHE A 563 -24.68 15.14 -0.56
N PHE A 564 -23.41 15.54 -0.63
CA PHE A 564 -22.86 16.16 -1.83
C PHE A 564 -22.27 15.04 -2.70
N PRO A 565 -22.79 14.81 -3.92
CA PRO A 565 -22.23 13.79 -4.78
C PRO A 565 -20.81 14.16 -5.18
N THR A 566 -19.87 13.26 -4.96
CA THR A 566 -18.55 13.34 -5.57
C THR A 566 -18.63 12.79 -6.98
N ASP A 567 -18.01 13.48 -7.92
CA ASP A 567 -18.02 13.05 -9.32
C ASP A 567 -17.27 11.71 -9.49
N ASN A 568 -17.85 10.83 -10.28
CA ASN A 568 -17.14 9.69 -10.81
C ASN A 568 -16.03 10.18 -11.74
N TYR A 569 -14.86 9.55 -11.69
CA TYR A 569 -13.77 9.94 -12.57
C TYR A 569 -12.99 8.72 -13.09
N TRP A 570 -12.39 8.92 -14.26
CA TRP A 570 -11.42 8.03 -14.87
C TRP A 570 -10.15 8.81 -15.14
N VAL A 571 -9.03 8.32 -14.62
CA VAL A 571 -7.71 8.91 -14.84
C VAL A 571 -6.87 7.88 -15.60
N VAL A 572 -6.19 8.35 -16.64
CA VAL A 572 -5.31 7.52 -17.46
C VAL A 572 -3.91 8.10 -17.43
N ASP A 573 -2.94 7.26 -17.10
CA ASP A 573 -1.53 7.57 -17.00
C ASP A 573 -0.73 6.77 -18.04
N LEU A 574 0.33 7.36 -18.58
CA LEU A 574 1.25 6.75 -19.54
C LEU A 574 2.67 6.84 -18.99
N ALA A 575 3.39 5.73 -19.02
CA ALA A 575 4.83 5.69 -18.75
C ALA A 575 5.55 5.02 -19.94
N MET A 576 6.68 5.57 -20.34
CA MET A 576 7.52 5.05 -21.41
C MET A 576 8.98 5.10 -20.97
N ASN A 577 9.73 4.05 -21.26
CA ASN A 577 11.17 3.97 -21.03
C ASN A 577 11.85 3.55 -22.34
N TYR A 578 12.96 4.17 -22.63
CA TYR A 578 13.80 3.85 -23.78
C TYR A 578 15.26 3.68 -23.37
N LYS A 579 15.83 2.52 -23.65
CA LYS A 579 17.26 2.25 -23.52
C LYS A 579 18.00 2.85 -24.71
N VAL A 580 18.61 4.01 -24.50
CA VAL A 580 19.41 4.70 -25.50
C VAL A 580 20.76 3.96 -25.70
N ALA A 581 21.32 3.44 -24.62
CA ALA A 581 22.48 2.59 -24.55
C ALA A 581 22.32 1.55 -23.46
N GLU A 582 23.22 0.59 -23.34
CA GLU A 582 23.15 -0.48 -22.35
C GLU A 582 23.06 0.07 -20.91
N GLU A 583 23.74 1.18 -20.66
CA GLU A 583 23.86 1.84 -19.36
C GLU A 583 23.00 3.10 -19.23
N THR A 584 22.31 3.52 -20.31
CA THR A 584 21.56 4.78 -20.36
C THR A 584 20.10 4.52 -20.67
N LYS A 585 19.22 4.94 -19.75
CA LYS A 585 17.78 4.87 -19.90
C LYS A 585 17.17 6.27 -19.83
N VAL A 586 16.32 6.62 -20.80
CA VAL A 586 15.46 7.81 -20.78
C VAL A 586 14.03 7.38 -20.50
N TYR A 587 13.31 8.14 -19.72
CA TYR A 587 11.91 7.90 -19.45
C TYR A 587 11.05 9.14 -19.65
N LEU A 588 9.80 8.91 -20.03
CA LEU A 588 8.73 9.90 -20.06
C LEU A 588 7.52 9.34 -19.32
N LYS A 589 6.99 10.11 -18.38
CA LYS A 589 5.74 9.83 -17.70
C LYS A 589 4.76 10.97 -17.94
N VAL A 590 3.53 10.66 -18.33
CA VAL A 590 2.43 11.62 -18.48
C VAL A 590 1.29 11.13 -17.60
N ASN A 591 0.98 11.87 -16.55
CA ASN A 591 -0.13 11.57 -15.68
C ASN A 591 -1.36 12.33 -16.15
N ASN A 592 -2.55 11.72 -15.96
CA ASN A 592 -3.84 12.33 -16.30
C ASN A 592 -3.88 12.85 -17.75
N ILE A 593 -3.56 11.97 -18.71
CA ILE A 593 -3.41 12.35 -20.14
C ILE A 593 -4.62 13.06 -20.74
N PHE A 594 -5.83 12.78 -20.22
CA PHE A 594 -7.07 13.41 -20.69
C PHE A 594 -7.45 14.68 -19.93
N ASN A 595 -6.59 15.15 -19.01
CA ASN A 595 -6.83 16.33 -18.18
C ASN A 595 -8.18 16.27 -17.43
N GLN A 596 -8.50 15.10 -16.85
CA GLN A 596 -9.70 14.91 -16.06
C GLN A 596 -9.59 15.67 -14.75
N PHE A 597 -10.60 16.49 -14.41
CA PHE A 597 -10.71 17.03 -13.05
C PHE A 597 -11.14 15.95 -12.08
N TYR A 598 -10.41 15.81 -10.96
CA TYR A 598 -10.77 14.92 -9.88
C TYR A 598 -10.22 15.39 -8.54
N ALA A 599 -10.88 14.95 -7.46
CA ALA A 599 -10.43 15.12 -6.10
C ALA A 599 -10.35 13.75 -5.42
N GLU A 600 -9.25 13.47 -4.74
CA GLU A 600 -9.09 12.20 -4.01
C GLU A 600 -9.81 12.22 -2.67
N HIS A 601 -9.96 13.41 -2.10
CA HIS A 601 -10.66 13.63 -0.85
C HIS A 601 -11.55 14.85 -0.93
N SER A 602 -12.73 14.78 -0.32
CA SER A 602 -13.64 15.91 -0.14
C SER A 602 -14.25 15.88 1.26
N ASN A 603 -14.53 17.04 1.80
CA ASN A 603 -15.16 17.19 3.11
C ASN A 603 -16.22 18.29 3.05
N ALA A 604 -17.30 18.16 3.81
CA ALA A 604 -18.25 19.25 4.01
C ALA A 604 -17.90 20.02 5.28
N ARG A 605 -17.69 21.31 5.15
CA ARG A 605 -17.57 22.20 6.31
C ARG A 605 -18.87 22.97 6.49
N ILE A 606 -19.47 22.83 7.65
CA ILE A 606 -20.66 23.58 8.04
C ILE A 606 -20.19 24.80 8.82
N SER A 607 -20.55 25.98 8.34
CA SER A 607 -20.36 27.24 9.03
C SER A 607 -21.73 27.88 9.28
N TRP A 608 -21.78 28.92 10.14
CA TRP A 608 -22.96 29.74 10.35
C TRP A 608 -23.53 30.39 9.08
N TRP A 609 -22.71 30.41 8.00
CA TRP A 609 -23.04 31.00 6.70
C TRP A 609 -23.41 29.95 5.62
N GLY A 610 -23.62 28.72 6.01
CA GLY A 610 -23.99 27.64 5.10
C GLY A 610 -22.95 26.51 5.04
N ALA A 611 -23.32 25.43 4.35
CA ALA A 611 -22.43 24.32 4.07
C ALA A 611 -21.55 24.64 2.87
N ALA A 612 -20.22 24.48 3.03
CA ALA A 612 -19.25 24.59 1.94
C ALA A 612 -18.55 23.23 1.77
N GLU A 613 -18.47 22.75 0.55
CA GLU A 613 -17.69 21.60 0.18
C GLU A 613 -16.21 21.99 0.07
N GLN A 614 -15.34 21.18 0.67
CA GLN A 614 -13.90 21.36 0.63
C GLN A 614 -13.30 20.20 -0.15
N TRP A 615 -12.54 20.50 -1.20
CA TRP A 615 -11.93 19.51 -2.07
C TRP A 615 -10.41 19.56 -1.98
N TRP A 616 -9.77 18.40 -1.99
CA TRP A 616 -8.34 18.23 -2.21
C TRP A 616 -8.17 17.76 -3.65
N THR A 617 -8.05 18.73 -4.55
CA THR A 617 -7.93 18.45 -5.99
C THR A 617 -6.59 17.81 -6.29
N ALA A 618 -6.57 17.00 -7.34
CA ALA A 618 -5.36 16.40 -7.87
C ALA A 618 -4.86 17.20 -9.08
N PRO A 619 -3.56 17.06 -9.41
CA PRO A 619 -2.98 17.72 -10.58
C PRO A 619 -3.73 17.40 -11.87
N GLY A 620 -3.94 18.40 -12.72
CA GLY A 620 -4.34 18.23 -14.11
C GLY A 620 -3.28 17.43 -14.88
N ARG A 621 -3.39 17.38 -16.19
CA ARG A 621 -2.38 16.71 -17.02
C ARG A 621 -0.99 17.27 -16.72
N ASN A 622 -0.06 16.39 -16.39
CA ASN A 622 1.31 16.73 -16.06
C ASN A 622 2.28 15.66 -16.57
N PHE A 623 3.54 16.04 -16.73
CA PHE A 623 4.56 15.13 -17.22
C PHE A 623 5.83 15.17 -16.37
N MET A 624 6.64 14.13 -16.51
CA MET A 624 8.00 14.04 -16.02
C MET A 624 8.87 13.32 -17.07
N ILE A 625 9.98 13.91 -17.42
CA ILE A 625 11.02 13.32 -18.27
C ILE A 625 12.30 13.21 -17.46
N GLY A 626 13.09 12.18 -17.70
CA GLY A 626 14.38 12.05 -17.03
C GLY A 626 15.29 11.03 -17.69
N VAL A 627 16.48 10.97 -17.15
CA VAL A 627 17.53 10.06 -17.58
C VAL A 627 18.13 9.35 -16.37
N GLU A 628 18.43 8.08 -16.54
CA GLU A 628 19.20 7.27 -15.61
C GLU A 628 20.45 6.77 -16.33
N GLN A 629 21.61 7.10 -15.76
CA GLN A 629 22.93 6.67 -16.26
C GLN A 629 23.58 5.75 -15.23
N SER A 630 23.97 4.59 -15.65
CA SER A 630 24.69 3.61 -14.83
C SER A 630 26.15 3.50 -15.21
N PHE A 631 26.98 3.08 -14.25
CA PHE A 631 28.43 2.89 -14.40
C PHE A 631 28.86 1.59 -13.74
#